data_dd03e33bb0ddd2fede274639bbd73cc1
#
_entry.id   dd03e33bb0ddd2fede274639bbd73cc1
#
_cell.length_a   1.000
_cell.length_b   1.000
_cell.length_c   1.000
_cell.angle_alpha   90.00
_cell.angle_beta   90.00
_cell.angle_gamma   90.00
#
_symmetry.space_group_name_H-M   'P 1'
#
loop_
_entity.id
_entity.type
_entity.pdbx_description
1 polymer ?
#
loop_
_entity_poly.entity_id
_entity_poly.type
_entity_poly.pdbx_seq_one_letter_code
_entity_poly.pdbx_strand_id
1 'polypeptide(L)'
;MNEYFSTFASGLSDVVEVALKSKVEDLEIKLVLDGLVVYGSNIESDKIKEIRFFNNSFVLLSFIQGLKTNPLPAMMKQVLQSPDSIAKVKKYMPKKNCSFRVVTSQENQLVSVDNNLLRNVEELLSQTTGLAVNRTNPDCEIWFLWRREGYGFVGLRIIKTPLPATEQSL
;
A
#
# COMPACT_ATOMS: atom_id res chain seq x y z
N MET A 1 -9.05 10.90 9.81
CA MET A 1 -8.60 11.07 8.42
C MET A 1 -7.76 9.87 8.02
N ASN A 2 -8.07 9.26 6.88
CA ASN A 2 -7.29 8.15 6.36
C ASN A 2 -6.09 8.67 5.59
N GLU A 3 -4.98 7.93 5.61
CA GLU A 3 -3.78 8.29 4.87
C GLU A 3 -3.56 7.33 3.71
N TYR A 4 -3.22 7.90 2.56
CA TYR A 4 -3.03 7.17 1.31
C TYR A 4 -1.74 7.60 0.62
N PHE A 5 -1.21 6.75 -0.24
CA PHE A 5 -0.29 7.19 -1.27
C PHE A 5 -0.67 6.55 -2.60
N SER A 6 -0.40 7.26 -3.68
CA SER A 6 -0.74 6.81 -5.03
C SER A 6 0.41 7.08 -5.98
N THR A 7 0.60 6.20 -6.95
CA THR A 7 1.62 6.36 -8.00
C THR A 7 0.95 6.84 -9.29
N PHE A 8 1.67 7.65 -10.05
CA PHE A 8 1.18 8.22 -11.30
C PHE A 8 2.34 8.37 -12.29
N ALA A 9 2.01 8.71 -13.53
CA ALA A 9 3.02 8.85 -14.58
C ALA A 9 4.02 9.97 -14.26
N SER A 10 5.31 9.69 -14.45
CA SER A 10 6.38 10.67 -14.27
C SER A 10 6.11 11.92 -15.14
N GLY A 11 6.46 13.07 -14.60
CA GLY A 11 6.25 14.36 -15.27
C GLY A 11 4.90 15.01 -15.00
N LEU A 12 4.01 14.36 -14.25
CA LEU A 12 2.65 14.87 -13.98
C LEU A 12 2.49 15.46 -12.57
N SER A 13 3.58 15.73 -11.86
CA SER A 13 3.53 16.26 -10.49
C SER A 13 2.77 17.58 -10.38
N ASP A 14 2.87 18.43 -11.40
CA ASP A 14 2.21 19.74 -11.40
C ASP A 14 0.69 19.64 -11.50
N VAL A 15 0.16 18.56 -12.06
CA VAL A 15 -1.28 18.39 -12.27
C VAL A 15 -1.94 17.47 -11.25
N VAL A 16 -1.16 16.72 -10.47
CA VAL A 16 -1.71 15.74 -9.52
C VAL A 16 -2.56 16.41 -8.43
N GLU A 17 -2.14 17.57 -7.95
CA GLU A 17 -2.86 18.28 -6.93
C GLU A 17 -4.25 18.73 -7.42
N VAL A 18 -4.31 19.26 -8.63
CA VAL A 18 -5.57 19.65 -9.27
C VAL A 18 -6.48 18.44 -9.47
N ALA A 19 -5.91 17.32 -9.96
CA ALA A 19 -6.66 16.09 -10.18
C ALA A 19 -7.24 15.56 -8.87
N LEU A 20 -6.45 15.54 -7.79
CA LEU A 20 -6.92 15.10 -6.48
C LEU A 20 -8.01 16.00 -5.92
N LYS A 21 -7.84 17.33 -6.00
CA LYS A 21 -8.84 18.28 -5.50
C LYS A 21 -10.19 18.14 -6.19
N SER A 22 -10.20 17.71 -7.45
CA SER A 22 -11.44 17.51 -8.19
C SER A 22 -12.19 16.23 -7.82
N LYS A 23 -11.51 15.25 -7.21
CA LYS A 23 -12.05 13.91 -6.96
C LYS A 23 -12.16 13.56 -5.47
N VAL A 24 -11.41 14.22 -4.61
CA VAL A 24 -11.26 13.83 -3.22
C VAL A 24 -11.70 14.99 -2.31
N GLU A 25 -12.65 14.70 -1.42
CA GLU A 25 -13.11 15.66 -0.41
C GLU A 25 -12.14 15.66 0.78
N ASP A 26 -12.09 16.78 1.50
CA ASP A 26 -11.25 16.95 2.70
C ASP A 26 -9.79 16.57 2.45
N LEU A 27 -9.27 16.95 1.30
CA LEU A 27 -7.94 16.59 0.86
C LEU A 27 -6.86 17.37 1.62
N GLU A 28 -5.88 16.64 2.13
CA GLU A 28 -4.64 17.18 2.67
C GLU A 28 -3.46 16.53 1.97
N ILE A 29 -2.77 17.27 1.11
CA ILE A 29 -1.58 16.77 0.43
C ILE A 29 -0.39 16.92 1.37
N LYS A 30 0.32 15.81 1.62
CA LYS A 30 1.44 15.75 2.57
C LYS A 30 2.80 15.75 1.89
N LEU A 31 2.90 15.11 0.72
CA LEU A 31 4.16 15.01 -0.01
C LEU A 31 3.86 14.72 -1.48
N VAL A 32 4.56 15.40 -2.37
CA VAL A 32 4.52 15.14 -3.81
C VAL A 32 5.94 14.86 -4.29
N LEU A 33 6.15 13.68 -4.85
CA LEU A 33 7.37 13.31 -5.55
C LEU A 33 7.05 13.10 -7.03
N ASP A 34 8.06 12.98 -7.86
CA ASP A 34 7.80 12.63 -9.26
C ASP A 34 7.24 11.22 -9.34
N GLY A 35 5.98 11.11 -9.70
CA GLY A 35 5.28 9.82 -9.82
C GLY A 35 4.68 9.26 -8.54
N LEU A 36 4.71 10.00 -7.43
CA LEU A 36 4.13 9.53 -6.17
C LEU A 36 3.60 10.69 -5.34
N VAL A 37 2.39 10.54 -4.79
CA VAL A 37 1.79 11.54 -3.89
C VAL A 37 1.29 10.88 -2.62
N VAL A 38 1.55 11.52 -1.47
CA VAL A 38 1.03 11.12 -0.16
C VAL A 38 -0.02 12.14 0.26
N TYR A 39 -1.18 11.67 0.67
CA TYR A 39 -2.30 12.55 1.02
C TYR A 39 -3.20 11.93 2.08
N GLY A 40 -3.93 12.80 2.76
CA GLY A 40 -4.96 12.40 3.72
C GLY A 40 -6.34 12.83 3.24
N SER A 41 -7.35 12.04 3.59
CA SER A 41 -8.75 12.34 3.29
C SER A 41 -9.67 11.47 4.14
N ASN A 42 -10.91 11.91 4.31
CA ASN A 42 -11.97 11.10 4.92
C ASN A 42 -12.64 10.15 3.93
N ILE A 43 -12.28 10.21 2.65
CA ILE A 43 -12.81 9.32 1.62
C ILE A 43 -12.39 7.87 1.87
N GLU A 44 -13.25 6.93 1.54
CA GLU A 44 -12.95 5.51 1.69
C GLU A 44 -12.05 4.98 0.59
N SER A 45 -11.33 3.89 0.88
CA SER A 45 -10.33 3.31 -0.04
C SER A 45 -10.93 2.86 -1.37
N ASP A 46 -12.17 2.37 -1.39
CA ASP A 46 -12.83 1.94 -2.64
C ASP A 46 -13.02 3.11 -3.60
N LYS A 47 -13.28 4.31 -3.09
CA LYS A 47 -13.41 5.52 -3.91
C LYS A 47 -12.07 5.97 -4.48
N ILE A 48 -10.99 5.78 -3.73
CA ILE A 48 -9.64 6.07 -4.19
C ILE A 48 -9.29 5.18 -5.40
N LYS A 49 -9.67 3.91 -5.38
CA LYS A 49 -9.43 2.97 -6.49
C LYS A 49 -10.09 3.40 -7.80
N GLU A 50 -11.15 4.19 -7.74
CA GLU A 50 -11.86 4.68 -8.92
C GLU A 50 -11.13 5.82 -9.63
N ILE A 51 -10.09 6.40 -9.03
CA ILE A 51 -9.34 7.50 -9.62
C ILE A 51 -8.39 6.96 -10.68
N ARG A 52 -8.76 7.11 -11.94
CA ARG A 52 -8.02 6.58 -13.09
C ARG A 52 -6.70 7.28 -13.38
N PHE A 53 -6.49 8.44 -12.83
CA PHE A 53 -5.25 9.19 -12.96
C PHE A 53 -4.06 8.42 -12.35
N PHE A 54 -4.32 7.61 -11.33
CA PHE A 54 -3.30 6.85 -10.63
C PHE A 54 -3.07 5.47 -11.24
N ASN A 55 -1.81 5.04 -11.27
CA ASN A 55 -1.45 3.67 -11.64
C ASN A 55 -1.84 2.70 -10.53
N ASN A 56 -1.47 3.03 -9.29
CA ASN A 56 -1.81 2.25 -8.10
C ASN A 56 -2.10 3.19 -6.94
N SER A 57 -3.01 2.78 -6.06
CA SER A 57 -3.31 3.49 -4.82
C SER A 57 -3.25 2.55 -3.64
N PHE A 58 -2.77 3.07 -2.51
CA PHE A 58 -2.48 2.28 -1.31
C PHE A 58 -2.99 3.00 -0.07
N VAL A 59 -3.45 2.23 0.91
CA VAL A 59 -3.57 2.72 2.28
C VAL A 59 -2.16 2.78 2.86
N LEU A 60 -1.76 3.92 3.39
CA LEU A 60 -0.42 4.09 3.96
C LEU A 60 -0.34 3.39 5.32
N LEU A 61 0.52 2.39 5.42
CA LEU A 61 0.76 1.65 6.66
C LEU A 61 1.96 2.20 7.42
N SER A 62 3.00 2.61 6.71
CA SER A 62 4.21 3.16 7.32
C SER A 62 4.94 4.04 6.32
N PHE A 63 5.54 5.12 6.81
CA PHE A 63 6.35 6.05 6.04
C PHE A 63 7.69 6.26 6.75
N ILE A 64 8.79 6.04 6.04
CA ILE A 64 10.13 6.06 6.60
C ILE A 64 10.99 7.05 5.79
N GLN A 65 11.75 7.88 6.49
CA GLN A 65 12.63 8.88 5.89
C GLN A 65 14.10 8.59 6.23
N GLY A 66 15.00 9.17 5.46
CA GLY A 66 16.44 9.12 5.74
C GLY A 66 17.12 7.81 5.36
N LEU A 67 16.54 7.06 4.45
CA LEU A 67 17.09 5.79 4.00
C LEU A 67 18.19 6.02 2.96
N LYS A 68 19.37 5.45 3.16
CA LYS A 68 20.55 5.73 2.32
C LYS A 68 20.89 4.64 1.32
N THR A 69 20.73 3.36 1.66
CA THR A 69 21.10 2.23 0.78
C THR A 69 20.14 1.07 1.01
N ASN A 70 19.81 0.35 -0.02
CA ASN A 70 18.88 -0.81 -0.05
C ASN A 70 18.12 -1.06 1.26
N PRO A 71 17.12 -0.25 1.58
CA PRO A 71 16.47 -0.26 2.89
C PRO A 71 15.34 -1.29 2.98
N LEU A 72 15.02 -2.00 1.90
CA LEU A 72 13.88 -2.93 1.87
C LEU A 72 13.92 -3.94 3.02
N PRO A 73 15.07 -4.62 3.31
CA PRO A 73 15.10 -5.52 4.46
C PRO A 73 14.81 -4.85 5.79
N ALA A 74 15.34 -3.64 6.00
CA ALA A 74 15.10 -2.88 7.23
C ALA A 74 13.64 -2.43 7.34
N MET A 75 13.04 -1.98 6.23
CA MET A 75 11.64 -1.61 6.16
C MET A 75 10.72 -2.79 6.50
N MET A 76 11.01 -3.95 5.93
CA MET A 76 10.25 -5.17 6.19
C MET A 76 10.27 -5.54 7.67
N LYS A 77 11.46 -5.51 8.29
CA LYS A 77 11.60 -5.77 9.73
C LYS A 77 10.88 -4.75 10.58
N GLN A 78 10.96 -3.48 10.22
CA GLN A 78 10.33 -2.40 10.99
C GLN A 78 8.81 -2.51 11.01
N VAL A 79 8.20 -2.83 9.87
CA VAL A 79 6.74 -2.98 9.77
C VAL A 79 6.25 -4.11 10.67
N LEU A 80 7.01 -5.21 10.71
CA LEU A 80 6.66 -6.37 11.55
C LEU A 80 6.68 -6.05 13.04
N GLN A 81 7.45 -5.05 13.44
CA GLN A 81 7.56 -4.62 14.82
C GLN A 81 6.58 -3.51 15.19
N SER A 82 5.77 -3.04 14.24
CA SER A 82 4.82 -1.94 14.45
C SER A 82 3.40 -2.46 14.68
N PRO A 83 2.89 -2.41 15.94
CA PRO A 83 1.50 -2.78 16.20
C PRO A 83 0.49 -1.93 15.42
N ASP A 84 0.82 -0.66 15.17
CA ASP A 84 -0.02 0.26 14.42
C ASP A 84 -0.19 -0.17 12.97
N SER A 85 0.90 -0.55 12.31
CA SER A 85 0.86 -1.06 10.93
C SER A 85 0.01 -2.33 10.83
N ILE A 86 0.17 -3.25 11.76
CA ILE A 86 -0.61 -4.50 11.81
C ILE A 86 -2.09 -4.19 12.03
N ALA A 87 -2.41 -3.27 12.93
CA ALA A 87 -3.79 -2.86 13.19
C ALA A 87 -4.43 -2.25 11.93
N LYS A 88 -3.69 -1.45 11.19
CA LYS A 88 -4.16 -0.88 9.92
C LYS A 88 -4.40 -1.95 8.86
N VAL A 89 -3.53 -2.95 8.76
CA VAL A 89 -3.76 -4.10 7.87
C VAL A 89 -5.09 -4.76 8.20
N LYS A 90 -5.31 -5.11 9.46
CA LYS A 90 -6.55 -5.73 9.91
C LYS A 90 -7.79 -4.88 9.62
N LYS A 91 -7.69 -3.58 9.83
CA LYS A 91 -8.80 -2.64 9.64
C LYS A 91 -9.24 -2.56 8.17
N TYR A 92 -8.27 -2.52 7.26
CA TYR A 92 -8.54 -2.27 5.84
C TYR A 92 -8.64 -3.53 4.99
N MET A 93 -8.30 -4.71 5.54
CA MET A 93 -8.43 -5.95 4.79
C MET A 93 -9.89 -6.28 4.51
N PRO A 94 -10.20 -6.73 3.28
CA PRO A 94 -11.52 -7.23 2.98
C PRO A 94 -11.74 -8.53 3.75
N LYS A 95 -12.40 -8.65 4.73
CA LYS A 95 -12.96 -9.73 5.58
C LYS A 95 -12.31 -11.13 5.55
N LYS A 96 -12.93 -12.07 6.26
CA LYS A 96 -12.48 -13.44 6.51
C LYS A 96 -12.12 -14.21 5.22
N ASN A 97 -11.13 -15.06 5.33
CA ASN A 97 -10.63 -15.91 4.23
C ASN A 97 -9.98 -15.13 3.08
N CYS A 98 -9.52 -13.93 3.36
CA CYS A 98 -8.74 -13.16 2.39
C CYS A 98 -7.30 -13.64 2.37
N SER A 99 -6.67 -13.47 1.23
CA SER A 99 -5.27 -13.79 1.01
C SER A 99 -4.48 -12.56 0.61
N PHE A 100 -3.19 -12.61 0.83
CA PHE A 100 -2.28 -11.52 0.49
C PHE A 100 -0.99 -12.03 -0.12
N ARG A 101 -0.27 -11.14 -0.78
CA ARG A 101 1.14 -11.32 -1.12
C ARG A 101 1.94 -10.08 -0.79
N VAL A 102 3.23 -10.25 -0.61
CA VAL A 102 4.18 -9.16 -0.39
C VAL A 102 4.83 -8.80 -1.72
N VAL A 103 4.85 -7.50 -2.03
CA VAL A 103 5.48 -6.96 -3.24
C VAL A 103 6.56 -5.98 -2.83
N THR A 104 7.73 -6.07 -3.45
CA THR A 104 8.85 -5.17 -3.20
C THR A 104 9.17 -4.38 -4.46
N SER A 105 9.30 -3.07 -4.31
CA SER A 105 9.51 -2.14 -5.42
C SER A 105 10.56 -1.11 -5.07
N GLN A 106 11.42 -0.84 -6.03
CA GLN A 106 12.41 0.23 -5.95
C GLN A 106 12.15 1.18 -7.13
N GLU A 107 11.94 2.45 -6.82
CA GLU A 107 11.45 3.42 -7.80
C GLU A 107 10.11 2.93 -8.33
N ASN A 108 9.94 2.71 -9.59
CA ASN A 108 8.70 2.19 -10.16
C ASN A 108 8.89 0.78 -10.73
N GLN A 109 9.92 0.06 -10.26
CA GLN A 109 10.23 -1.29 -10.76
C GLN A 109 10.14 -2.31 -9.64
N LEU A 110 9.55 -3.46 -9.93
CA LEU A 110 9.53 -4.58 -9.01
C LEU A 110 10.95 -5.13 -8.85
N VAL A 111 11.34 -5.38 -7.62
CA VAL A 111 12.66 -5.95 -7.30
C VAL A 111 12.48 -7.17 -6.42
N SER A 112 13.43 -8.09 -6.52
CA SER A 112 13.45 -9.28 -5.68
C SER A 112 14.26 -9.03 -4.41
N VAL A 113 13.81 -9.63 -3.31
CA VAL A 113 14.55 -9.68 -2.06
C VAL A 113 14.91 -11.13 -1.76
N ASP A 114 15.80 -11.33 -0.79
CA ASP A 114 16.17 -12.68 -0.36
C ASP A 114 14.93 -13.52 -0.01
N ASN A 115 14.85 -14.75 -0.53
CA ASN A 115 13.70 -15.62 -0.33
C ASN A 115 13.44 -15.95 1.14
N ASN A 116 14.49 -16.10 1.94
CA ASN A 116 14.33 -16.37 3.37
C ASN A 116 13.69 -15.19 4.09
N LEU A 117 14.12 -13.97 3.76
CA LEU A 117 13.52 -12.76 4.32
C LEU A 117 12.06 -12.64 3.91
N LEU A 118 11.75 -12.86 2.64
CA LEU A 118 10.39 -12.80 2.12
C LEU A 118 9.48 -13.80 2.85
N ARG A 119 9.93 -15.04 3.01
CA ARG A 119 9.17 -16.06 3.74
C ARG A 119 8.94 -15.70 5.19
N ASN A 120 9.96 -15.15 5.86
CA ASN A 120 9.83 -14.72 7.25
C ASN A 120 8.78 -13.62 7.40
N VAL A 121 8.78 -12.66 6.48
CA VAL A 121 7.79 -11.58 6.46
C VAL A 121 6.39 -12.13 6.20
N GLU A 122 6.24 -13.00 5.21
CA GLU A 122 4.96 -13.64 4.89
C GLU A 122 4.41 -14.42 6.08
N GLU A 123 5.24 -15.24 6.71
CA GLU A 123 4.83 -16.03 7.87
C GLU A 123 4.41 -15.16 9.05
N LEU A 124 5.19 -14.13 9.34
CA LEU A 124 4.89 -13.25 10.47
C LEU A 124 3.61 -12.44 10.22
N LEU A 125 3.42 -11.91 9.01
CA LEU A 125 2.19 -11.23 8.64
C LEU A 125 0.99 -12.19 8.69
N SER A 126 1.14 -13.41 8.20
CA SER A 126 0.10 -14.42 8.23
C SER A 126 -0.30 -14.77 9.67
N GLN A 127 0.66 -15.01 10.54
CA GLN A 127 0.41 -15.31 11.96
C GLN A 127 -0.27 -14.16 12.68
N THR A 128 0.18 -12.93 12.42
CA THR A 128 -0.31 -11.74 13.13
C THR A 128 -1.69 -11.31 12.67
N THR A 129 -1.97 -11.42 11.36
CA THR A 129 -3.24 -10.98 10.77
C THR A 129 -4.26 -12.10 10.64
N GLY A 130 -3.84 -13.35 10.66
CA GLY A 130 -4.71 -14.51 10.38
C GLY A 130 -5.01 -14.70 8.90
N LEU A 131 -4.31 -14.02 8.01
CA LEU A 131 -4.55 -14.07 6.57
C LEU A 131 -3.64 -15.10 5.90
N ALA A 132 -4.13 -15.73 4.84
CA ALA A 132 -3.35 -16.70 4.07
C ALA A 132 -2.45 -16.01 3.06
N VAL A 133 -1.28 -16.60 2.80
CA VAL A 133 -0.39 -16.16 1.73
C VAL A 133 -0.83 -16.79 0.42
N ASN A 134 -0.99 -15.98 -0.64
CA ASN A 134 -1.28 -16.47 -1.99
C ASN A 134 -0.53 -15.60 -3.00
N ARG A 135 0.57 -16.12 -3.51
CA ARG A 135 1.44 -15.36 -4.44
C ARG A 135 0.88 -15.25 -5.84
N THR A 136 -0.06 -16.10 -6.21
CA THR A 136 -0.58 -16.19 -7.58
C THR A 136 -1.83 -15.34 -7.77
N ASN A 137 -2.78 -15.43 -6.84
CA ASN A 137 -4.08 -14.77 -6.98
C ASN A 137 -4.57 -14.20 -5.64
N PRO A 138 -3.83 -13.24 -5.07
CA PRO A 138 -4.17 -12.67 -3.77
C PRO A 138 -5.38 -11.74 -3.85
N ASP A 139 -6.05 -11.56 -2.72
CA ASP A 139 -7.12 -10.58 -2.57
C ASP A 139 -6.55 -9.18 -2.35
N CYS A 140 -5.38 -9.09 -1.74
CA CYS A 140 -4.68 -7.81 -1.57
C CYS A 140 -3.16 -8.00 -1.60
N GLU A 141 -2.46 -6.88 -1.66
CA GLU A 141 -1.00 -6.85 -1.66
C GLU A 141 -0.49 -5.89 -0.60
N ILE A 142 0.58 -6.28 0.09
CA ILE A 142 1.32 -5.40 0.98
C ILE A 142 2.61 -5.03 0.27
N TRP A 143 2.76 -3.76 -0.07
CA TRP A 143 3.87 -3.24 -0.84
C TRP A 143 4.90 -2.57 0.05
N PHE A 144 6.17 -2.88 -0.21
CA PHE A 144 7.34 -2.20 0.33
C PHE A 144 8.00 -1.47 -0.82
N LEU A 145 7.88 -0.15 -0.84
CA LEU A 145 8.34 0.68 -1.94
C LEU A 145 9.41 1.64 -1.44
N TRP A 146 10.57 1.62 -2.08
CA TRP A 146 11.67 2.53 -1.78
C TRP A 146 11.92 3.49 -2.94
N ARG A 147 12.18 4.74 -2.57
CA ARG A 147 12.49 5.81 -3.51
C ARG A 147 13.92 6.32 -3.27
N ARG A 148 14.62 6.65 -4.37
CA ARG A 148 16.01 7.17 -4.30
C ARG A 148 16.12 8.47 -3.53
N GLU A 149 15.03 9.22 -3.38
CA GLU A 149 15.00 10.41 -2.54
C GLU A 149 15.20 10.11 -1.05
N GLY A 150 15.26 8.84 -0.66
CA GLY A 150 15.47 8.42 0.71
C GLY A 150 14.17 8.12 1.46
N TYR A 151 13.06 7.97 0.76
CA TYR A 151 11.77 7.64 1.34
C TYR A 151 11.41 6.17 1.15
N GLY A 152 10.85 5.58 2.20
CA GLY A 152 10.26 4.26 2.14
C GLY A 152 8.78 4.32 2.47
N PHE A 153 7.97 3.59 1.70
CA PHE A 153 6.52 3.53 1.87
C PHE A 153 6.10 2.08 2.02
N VAL A 154 5.25 1.81 3.01
CA VAL A 154 4.59 0.51 3.12
C VAL A 154 3.10 0.75 2.97
N GLY A 155 2.50 0.05 2.04
CA GLY A 155 1.10 0.26 1.68
C GLY A 155 0.33 -1.02 1.48
N LEU A 156 -0.96 -0.94 1.75
CA LEU A 156 -1.93 -2.00 1.47
C LEU A 156 -2.69 -1.65 0.20
N ARG A 157 -2.58 -2.51 -0.82
CA ARG A 157 -3.33 -2.40 -2.05
C ARG A 157 -4.40 -3.48 -2.07
N ILE A 158 -5.67 -3.07 -2.14
CA ILE A 158 -6.79 -3.98 -2.24
C ILE A 158 -7.04 -4.25 -3.72
N ILE A 159 -6.88 -5.51 -4.13
CA ILE A 159 -7.06 -5.94 -5.53
C ILE A 159 -8.49 -6.35 -5.76
N LYS A 160 -9.05 -7.15 -4.86
CA LYS A 160 -10.40 -7.70 -4.97
C LYS A 160 -11.32 -7.11 -3.91
N THR A 161 -12.42 -6.55 -4.33
CA THR A 161 -13.44 -6.07 -3.42
C THR A 161 -14.35 -7.26 -3.04
N PRO A 162 -14.68 -7.45 -1.74
CA PRO A 162 -15.59 -8.50 -1.36
C PRO A 162 -16.96 -8.29 -2.01
N LEU A 163 -17.59 -9.37 -2.45
CA LEU A 163 -18.94 -9.32 -2.98
C LEU A 163 -19.93 -8.95 -1.88
N PRO A 164 -21.00 -8.21 -2.20
CA PRO A 164 -22.10 -8.00 -1.25
C PRO A 164 -22.66 -9.33 -0.74
N ALA A 165 -23.15 -9.34 0.49
CA ALA A 165 -23.67 -10.56 1.12
C ALA A 165 -24.77 -11.24 0.29
N THR A 166 -25.60 -10.47 -0.41
CA THR A 166 -26.65 -10.98 -1.29
C THR A 166 -26.11 -11.74 -2.50
N GLU A 167 -24.97 -11.35 -3.03
CA GLU A 167 -24.30 -12.02 -4.14
C GLU A 167 -23.53 -13.24 -3.67
N GLN A 168 -22.97 -13.20 -2.46
CA GLN A 168 -22.24 -14.32 -1.88
C GLN A 168 -23.12 -15.51 -1.54
N SER A 169 -24.42 -15.30 -1.34
CA SER A 169 -25.37 -16.34 -1.01
C SER A 169 -25.84 -17.15 -2.24
N LEU A 170 -25.50 -16.72 -3.42
CA LEU A 170 -25.81 -17.43 -4.65
C LEU A 170 -24.76 -18.49 -5.00
#